data_8bc1ece7efe6219e6befc14aee6f316f
#
_entry.id   8bc1ece7efe6219e6befc14aee6f316f
#
_cell.length_a   1.000
_cell.length_b   1.000
_cell.length_c   1.000
_cell.angle_alpha   90.00
_cell.angle_beta   90.00
_cell.angle_gamma   90.00
#
_symmetry.space_group_name_H-M   'P 1'
#
loop_
_entity.id
_entity.type
_entity.pdbx_description
1 polymer ?
#
loop_
_entity_poly.entity_id
_entity_poly.type
_entity_poly.pdbx_seq_one_letter_code
_entity_poly.pdbx_strand_id
1 'polypeptide(L)'
;MKNIIKAALIGILALTFGKANAQSGAFLLNSPDAQTMGMANTGAAMYATSFAMWNNNASTLFSDKVFEAGASYGIWNPSKGNQIAVAGYGKITDWMSISAGFRTMMYKPYNVTGMTGMPGEEFKPNEFAMGIGLGFKVLPVLSLSANINYVNSKLAPELKGGAVSADFGAMLDLKFIRVGVTASNIGSKIKFSETSLVALPANVQFGVGTTQFFGAANTHAITANVQGGLTFQNTAFIAALGLEYKWNDMVRVSAGYNYGDEEEGIPSYSSVG
;
A
#
# COMPACT_ATOMS: atom_id res chain seq x y z
N MET A 1 -7.19 23.45 22.03
CA MET A 1 -7.02 23.00 20.64
C MET A 1 -5.64 23.32 20.03
N LYS A 2 -5.13 24.56 20.09
CA LYS A 2 -3.78 24.91 19.52
C LYS A 2 -2.61 24.11 20.11
N ASN A 3 -2.66 23.70 21.37
CA ASN A 3 -1.57 22.95 22.01
C ASN A 3 -1.60 21.46 21.69
N ILE A 4 -2.75 20.89 21.36
CA ILE A 4 -2.89 19.48 20.95
C ILE A 4 -2.36 19.29 19.52
N ILE A 5 -2.61 20.27 18.64
CA ILE A 5 -2.09 20.26 17.26
C ILE A 5 -0.57 20.43 17.26
N LYS A 6 -0.02 21.28 18.14
CA LYS A 6 1.44 21.41 18.30
C LYS A 6 2.09 20.16 18.88
N ALA A 7 1.46 19.49 19.84
CA ALA A 7 1.95 18.23 20.40
C ALA A 7 1.92 17.08 19.37
N ALA A 8 0.89 17.02 18.53
CA ALA A 8 0.82 16.05 17.43
C ALA A 8 1.88 16.31 16.34
N LEU A 9 2.13 17.59 15.98
CA LEU A 9 3.19 17.95 15.04
C LEU A 9 4.60 17.69 15.62
N ILE A 10 4.83 17.92 16.91
CA ILE A 10 6.14 17.67 17.56
C ILE A 10 6.37 16.16 17.76
N GLY A 11 5.33 15.36 17.99
CA GLY A 11 5.42 13.89 18.04
C GLY A 11 5.84 13.26 16.71
N ILE A 12 5.50 13.89 15.59
CA ILE A 12 5.91 13.46 14.23
C ILE A 12 7.38 13.83 13.94
N LEU A 13 7.89 14.91 14.52
CA LEU A 13 9.28 15.39 14.28
C LEU A 13 10.37 14.66 15.09
N ALA A 14 10.01 13.81 16.06
CA ALA A 14 10.99 13.20 16.99
C ALA A 14 11.59 11.87 16.54
N LEU A 15 11.27 11.39 15.33
CA LEU A 15 11.76 10.11 14.80
C LEU A 15 12.84 10.29 13.74
N THR A 16 13.92 11.01 14.06
CA THR A 16 15.13 11.02 13.22
C THR A 16 15.92 9.73 13.47
N PHE A 17 15.79 8.76 12.60
CA PHE A 17 16.58 7.54 12.58
C PHE A 17 17.61 7.59 11.46
N GLY A 18 18.84 7.17 11.80
CA GLY A 18 19.99 7.22 10.93
C GLY A 18 19.87 6.37 9.67
N LYS A 19 20.54 6.80 8.63
CA LYS A 19 20.59 6.21 7.28
C LYS A 19 21.18 4.80 7.31
N ALA A 20 20.40 3.79 6.99
CA ALA A 20 20.86 2.46 6.61
C ALA A 20 20.10 2.03 5.36
N ASN A 21 20.73 2.15 4.21
CA ASN A 21 20.16 1.85 2.90
C ASN A 21 20.16 0.35 2.59
N ALA A 22 19.30 -0.42 3.21
CA ALA A 22 18.95 -1.76 2.75
C ALA A 22 17.43 -1.81 2.59
N GLN A 23 16.95 -1.71 1.36
CA GLN A 23 15.51 -1.68 1.04
C GLN A 23 14.88 -3.08 1.02
N SER A 24 14.99 -3.83 2.11
CA SER A 24 14.14 -4.99 2.30
C SER A 24 12.72 -4.52 2.62
N GLY A 25 11.72 -5.17 2.00
CA GLY A 25 10.32 -4.79 2.19
C GLY A 25 9.83 -3.63 1.31
N ALA A 26 10.63 -3.12 0.37
CA ALA A 26 10.21 -2.05 -0.55
C ALA A 26 8.94 -2.40 -1.35
N PHE A 27 8.70 -3.69 -1.61
CA PHE A 27 7.47 -4.17 -2.27
C PHE A 27 6.19 -3.81 -1.50
N LEU A 28 6.31 -3.49 -0.21
CA LEU A 28 5.18 -3.07 0.63
C LEU A 28 4.68 -1.65 0.29
N LEU A 29 5.49 -0.82 -0.34
CA LEU A 29 5.11 0.55 -0.72
C LEU A 29 4.19 0.62 -1.93
N ASN A 30 4.18 -0.42 -2.77
CA ASN A 30 3.35 -0.46 -3.97
C ASN A 30 2.09 -1.26 -3.72
N SER A 31 0.95 -0.72 -4.14
CA SER A 31 -0.30 -1.47 -4.11
C SER A 31 -0.24 -2.65 -5.10
N PRO A 32 -0.73 -3.84 -4.74
CA PRO A 32 -0.90 -4.93 -5.71
C PRO A 32 -2.11 -4.74 -6.62
N ASP A 33 -2.91 -3.71 -6.41
CA ASP A 33 -4.12 -3.42 -7.15
C ASP A 33 -3.84 -2.67 -8.44
N ALA A 34 -4.20 -3.25 -9.58
CA ALA A 34 -3.99 -2.65 -10.89
C ALA A 34 -4.72 -1.29 -11.04
N GLN A 35 -5.92 -1.14 -10.46
CA GLN A 35 -6.65 0.13 -10.48
C GLN A 35 -5.89 1.21 -9.72
N THR A 36 -5.44 0.91 -8.51
CA THR A 36 -4.66 1.85 -7.69
C THR A 36 -3.34 2.21 -8.37
N MET A 37 -2.65 1.22 -8.96
CA MET A 37 -1.39 1.46 -9.67
C MET A 37 -1.58 2.28 -10.94
N GLY A 38 -2.65 2.06 -11.71
CA GLY A 38 -3.00 2.87 -12.87
C GLY A 38 -3.28 4.34 -12.52
N MET A 39 -3.65 4.62 -11.28
CA MET A 39 -3.83 5.95 -10.71
C MET A 39 -2.61 6.42 -9.87
N ALA A 40 -1.40 5.97 -10.21
CA ALA A 40 -0.14 6.32 -9.55
C ALA A 40 -0.12 6.05 -8.03
N ASN A 41 -0.73 4.95 -7.60
CA ASN A 41 -0.76 4.49 -6.21
C ASN A 41 -1.53 5.44 -5.24
N THR A 42 -2.54 6.16 -5.72
CA THR A 42 -3.38 7.07 -4.92
C THR A 42 -4.46 6.33 -4.12
N GLY A 43 -4.07 5.36 -3.30
CA GLY A 43 -4.99 4.44 -2.61
C GLY A 43 -5.69 4.98 -1.36
N ALA A 44 -5.17 6.03 -0.72
CA ALA A 44 -5.63 6.44 0.61
C ALA A 44 -7.10 6.91 0.66
N ALA A 45 -7.61 7.53 -0.42
CA ALA A 45 -8.99 8.04 -0.53
C ALA A 45 -9.79 7.38 -1.66
N MET A 46 -9.36 6.21 -2.16
CA MET A 46 -10.10 5.45 -3.17
C MET A 46 -11.30 4.72 -2.56
N TYR A 47 -12.32 4.45 -3.40
CA TYR A 47 -13.32 3.44 -3.07
C TYR A 47 -12.68 2.06 -2.93
N ALA A 48 -13.31 1.20 -2.15
CA ALA A 48 -12.80 -0.14 -1.92
C ALA A 48 -12.74 -0.95 -3.21
N THR A 49 -11.63 -1.62 -3.38
CA THR A 49 -11.44 -2.76 -4.28
C THR A 49 -11.19 -4.01 -3.43
N SER A 50 -11.11 -5.18 -4.05
CA SER A 50 -10.70 -6.41 -3.35
C SER A 50 -9.37 -6.27 -2.59
N PHE A 51 -8.52 -5.32 -3.00
CA PHE A 51 -7.22 -5.04 -2.40
C PHE A 51 -7.22 -3.90 -1.38
N ALA A 52 -8.40 -3.46 -0.90
CA ALA A 52 -8.54 -2.35 0.03
C ALA A 52 -7.67 -2.48 1.29
N MET A 53 -7.41 -3.70 1.77
CA MET A 53 -6.56 -3.91 2.94
C MET A 53 -5.11 -3.39 2.76
N TRP A 54 -4.61 -3.33 1.52
CA TRP A 54 -3.27 -2.84 1.19
C TRP A 54 -3.24 -1.34 0.86
N ASN A 55 -4.41 -0.71 0.74
CA ASN A 55 -4.59 0.71 0.44
C ASN A 55 -5.14 1.45 1.65
N ASN A 56 -6.46 1.41 1.83
CA ASN A 56 -7.16 1.91 3.01
C ASN A 56 -8.35 1.00 3.32
N ASN A 57 -8.18 0.10 4.28
CA ASN A 57 -9.20 -0.89 4.62
C ASN A 57 -10.50 -0.26 5.18
N ALA A 58 -10.45 0.98 5.68
CA ALA A 58 -11.64 1.70 6.11
C ALA A 58 -12.64 1.97 4.97
N SER A 59 -12.17 2.00 3.71
CA SER A 59 -13.02 2.21 2.53
C SER A 59 -14.05 1.09 2.30
N THR A 60 -13.78 -0.13 2.80
CA THR A 60 -14.66 -1.30 2.62
C THR A 60 -16.08 -1.09 3.14
N LEU A 61 -16.25 -0.23 4.14
CA LEU A 61 -17.55 0.06 4.76
C LEU A 61 -18.40 1.05 3.97
N PHE A 62 -17.81 1.70 2.96
CA PHE A 62 -18.52 2.58 2.01
C PHE A 62 -18.74 1.92 0.65
N SER A 63 -18.30 0.67 0.46
CA SER A 63 -18.57 -0.09 -0.76
C SER A 63 -20.04 -0.49 -0.85
N ASP A 64 -20.60 -0.50 -2.05
CA ASP A 64 -21.94 -1.06 -2.32
C ASP A 64 -21.95 -2.59 -2.29
N LYS A 65 -20.77 -3.23 -2.41
CA LYS A 65 -20.63 -4.69 -2.39
C LYS A 65 -20.53 -5.19 -0.95
N VAL A 66 -21.24 -6.29 -0.66
CA VAL A 66 -21.13 -7.00 0.61
C VAL A 66 -19.84 -7.81 0.70
N PHE A 67 -19.39 -8.37 -0.45
CA PHE A 67 -18.19 -9.17 -0.56
C PHE A 67 -17.47 -8.87 -1.88
N GLU A 68 -16.16 -8.80 -1.83
CA GLU A 68 -15.32 -8.71 -3.02
C GLU A 68 -14.00 -9.44 -2.79
N ALA A 69 -13.60 -10.25 -3.77
CA ALA A 69 -12.30 -10.92 -3.79
C ALA A 69 -11.66 -10.77 -5.16
N GLY A 70 -10.35 -10.74 -5.20
CA GLY A 70 -9.60 -10.60 -6.44
C GLY A 70 -8.20 -11.16 -6.34
N ALA A 71 -7.63 -11.42 -7.51
CA ALA A 71 -6.24 -11.80 -7.69
C ALA A 71 -5.59 -10.86 -8.70
N SER A 72 -4.31 -10.58 -8.50
CA SER A 72 -3.52 -9.77 -9.41
C SER A 72 -2.17 -10.43 -9.70
N TYR A 73 -1.68 -10.19 -10.90
CA TYR A 73 -0.33 -10.54 -11.33
C TYR A 73 0.29 -9.31 -11.97
N GLY A 74 1.48 -8.94 -11.51
CA GLY A 74 2.24 -7.80 -12.01
C GLY A 74 3.67 -8.17 -12.37
N ILE A 75 4.16 -7.62 -13.47
CA ILE A 75 5.57 -7.71 -13.85
C ILE A 75 6.23 -6.40 -13.42
N TRP A 76 7.15 -6.48 -12.47
CA TRP A 76 7.84 -5.31 -11.94
C TRP A 76 9.23 -5.20 -12.58
N ASN A 77 9.31 -4.43 -13.65
CA ASN A 77 10.51 -4.38 -14.49
C ASN A 77 11.76 -3.80 -13.80
N PRO A 78 11.70 -2.73 -12.98
CA PRO A 78 12.88 -2.20 -12.28
C PRO A 78 13.58 -3.23 -11.38
N SER A 79 12.82 -4.01 -10.62
CA SER A 79 13.35 -5.05 -9.74
C SER A 79 13.52 -6.40 -10.43
N LYS A 80 13.12 -6.50 -11.72
CA LYS A 80 13.09 -7.76 -12.47
C LYS A 80 12.36 -8.88 -11.71
N GLY A 81 11.28 -8.51 -11.04
CA GLY A 81 10.46 -9.39 -10.22
C GLY A 81 9.03 -9.50 -10.73
N ASN A 82 8.34 -10.53 -10.26
CA ASN A 82 6.92 -10.73 -10.51
C ASN A 82 6.18 -10.63 -9.17
N GLN A 83 5.09 -9.88 -9.17
CA GLN A 83 4.20 -9.76 -8.02
C GLN A 83 2.95 -10.61 -8.25
N ILE A 84 2.56 -11.38 -7.26
CA ILE A 84 1.26 -12.05 -7.19
C ILE A 84 0.58 -11.59 -5.92
N ALA A 85 -0.72 -11.29 -6.01
CA ALA A 85 -1.51 -11.00 -4.83
C ALA A 85 -2.93 -11.58 -4.96
N VAL A 86 -3.47 -11.95 -3.82
CA VAL A 86 -4.87 -12.34 -3.64
C VAL A 86 -5.37 -11.63 -2.39
N ALA A 87 -6.50 -10.97 -2.49
CA ALA A 87 -7.11 -10.30 -1.34
C ALA A 87 -8.62 -10.24 -1.48
N GLY A 88 -9.29 -9.98 -0.37
CA GLY A 88 -10.71 -9.77 -0.35
C GLY A 88 -11.18 -9.19 0.96
N TYR A 89 -12.42 -8.70 0.94
CA TYR A 89 -13.12 -8.25 2.13
C TYR A 89 -14.57 -8.75 2.12
N GLY A 90 -15.17 -8.79 3.30
CA GLY A 90 -16.59 -9.05 3.49
C GLY A 90 -17.14 -8.15 4.59
N LYS A 91 -18.32 -7.56 4.36
CA LYS A 91 -19.07 -6.88 5.41
C LYS A 91 -19.80 -7.92 6.25
N ILE A 92 -19.49 -7.97 7.53
CA ILE A 92 -20.18 -8.84 8.49
C ILE A 92 -21.51 -8.20 8.92
N THR A 93 -21.47 -6.87 9.06
CA THR A 93 -22.63 -6.02 9.35
C THR A 93 -22.46 -4.70 8.59
N ASP A 94 -23.48 -3.82 8.67
CA ASP A 94 -23.39 -2.46 8.07
C ASP A 94 -22.32 -1.58 8.70
N TRP A 95 -21.81 -1.95 9.89
CA TRP A 95 -20.81 -1.20 10.64
C TRP A 95 -19.48 -1.93 10.82
N MET A 96 -19.36 -3.21 10.40
CA MET A 96 -18.14 -4.01 10.56
C MET A 96 -17.80 -4.79 9.30
N SER A 97 -16.55 -4.74 8.87
CA SER A 97 -15.98 -5.55 7.80
C SER A 97 -14.75 -6.31 8.27
N ILE A 98 -14.48 -7.43 7.60
CA ILE A 98 -13.24 -8.20 7.72
C ILE A 98 -12.57 -8.26 6.35
N SER A 99 -11.26 -8.23 6.33
CA SER A 99 -10.45 -8.40 5.13
C SER A 99 -9.30 -9.37 5.38
N ALA A 100 -8.86 -10.03 4.31
CA ALA A 100 -7.68 -10.87 4.33
C ALA A 100 -6.96 -10.78 2.99
N GLY A 101 -5.64 -10.98 3.01
CA GLY A 101 -4.87 -10.97 1.77
C GLY A 101 -3.48 -11.56 1.92
N PHE A 102 -2.96 -11.95 0.79
CA PHE A 102 -1.61 -12.44 0.58
C PHE A 102 -1.02 -11.74 -0.64
N ARG A 103 0.22 -11.30 -0.56
CA ARG A 103 1.01 -10.81 -1.69
C ARG A 103 2.44 -11.31 -1.61
N THR A 104 3.04 -11.57 -2.76
CA THR A 104 4.43 -11.99 -2.85
C THR A 104 5.14 -11.31 -4.00
N MET A 105 6.42 -11.02 -3.81
CA MET A 105 7.35 -10.56 -4.84
C MET A 105 8.39 -11.64 -5.06
N MET A 106 8.48 -12.16 -6.26
CA MET A 106 9.46 -13.14 -6.69
C MET A 106 10.48 -12.46 -7.59
N TYR A 107 11.74 -12.46 -7.18
CA TYR A 107 12.81 -11.81 -7.92
C TYR A 107 13.49 -12.77 -8.88
N LYS A 108 14.27 -12.23 -9.81
CA LYS A 108 15.03 -13.04 -10.77
C LYS A 108 16.02 -13.92 -10.03
N PRO A 109 16.09 -15.21 -10.37
CA PRO A 109 17.09 -16.11 -9.79
C PRO A 109 18.53 -15.66 -10.08
N TYR A 110 19.45 -15.98 -9.18
CA TYR A 110 20.88 -15.78 -9.36
C TYR A 110 21.68 -16.95 -8.79
N ASN A 111 22.88 -17.20 -9.35
CA ASN A 111 23.78 -18.20 -8.83
C ASN A 111 24.57 -17.67 -7.62
N VAL A 112 24.59 -18.42 -6.54
CA VAL A 112 25.41 -18.11 -5.37
C VAL A 112 26.84 -18.42 -5.71
N THR A 113 27.74 -17.43 -5.67
CA THR A 113 29.17 -17.62 -5.96
C THR A 113 29.89 -17.97 -4.68
N GLY A 114 30.53 -19.13 -4.63
CA GLY A 114 31.39 -19.54 -3.51
C GLY A 114 32.70 -18.75 -3.46
N MET A 115 33.52 -19.00 -2.41
CA MET A 115 34.84 -18.36 -2.23
C MET A 115 35.83 -18.65 -3.39
N THR A 116 35.59 -19.69 -4.17
CA THR A 116 36.39 -20.06 -5.35
C THR A 116 36.01 -19.27 -6.62
N GLY A 117 34.99 -18.41 -6.58
CA GLY A 117 34.48 -17.70 -7.75
C GLY A 117 33.66 -18.56 -8.72
N MET A 118 33.53 -19.86 -8.47
CA MET A 118 32.71 -20.75 -9.32
C MET A 118 31.22 -20.54 -9.04
N PRO A 119 30.35 -20.58 -10.08
CA PRO A 119 28.91 -20.58 -9.90
C PRO A 119 28.47 -21.77 -9.03
N GLY A 120 27.80 -21.50 -7.94
CA GLY A 120 27.18 -22.48 -7.06
C GLY A 120 25.71 -22.72 -7.40
N GLU A 121 24.92 -23.09 -6.41
CA GLU A 121 23.49 -23.36 -6.58
C GLU A 121 22.70 -22.13 -6.94
N GLU A 122 21.65 -22.31 -7.77
CA GLU A 122 20.70 -21.25 -8.11
C GLU A 122 19.84 -20.91 -6.88
N PHE A 123 19.81 -19.65 -6.54
CA PHE A 123 18.96 -19.10 -5.48
C PHE A 123 17.83 -18.25 -6.06
N LYS A 124 16.61 -18.40 -5.51
CA LYS A 124 15.38 -17.69 -5.91
C LYS A 124 14.92 -16.76 -4.78
N PRO A 125 15.32 -15.48 -4.81
CA PRO A 125 14.88 -14.53 -3.79
C PRO A 125 13.37 -14.30 -3.86
N ASN A 126 12.75 -14.19 -2.70
CA ASN A 126 11.34 -13.85 -2.60
C ASN A 126 11.04 -13.10 -1.31
N GLU A 127 10.01 -12.28 -1.37
CA GLU A 127 9.42 -11.63 -0.22
C GLU A 127 7.91 -11.85 -0.27
N PHE A 128 7.27 -11.97 0.88
CA PHE A 128 5.81 -12.02 0.93
C PHE A 128 5.26 -11.31 2.16
N ALA A 129 4.02 -10.87 2.06
CA ALA A 129 3.23 -10.39 3.17
C ALA A 129 1.84 -11.02 3.14
N MET A 130 1.33 -11.37 4.32
CA MET A 130 -0.04 -11.81 4.51
C MET A 130 -0.63 -11.13 5.74
N GLY A 131 -1.92 -10.89 5.71
CA GLY A 131 -2.56 -10.19 6.81
C GLY A 131 -4.06 -10.37 6.85
N ILE A 132 -4.60 -9.94 7.97
CA ILE A 132 -6.02 -9.80 8.22
C ILE A 132 -6.31 -8.40 8.72
N GLY A 133 -7.51 -7.89 8.44
CA GLY A 133 -7.92 -6.56 8.82
C GLY A 133 -9.37 -6.49 9.25
N LEU A 134 -9.66 -5.50 10.07
CA LEU A 134 -11.01 -5.16 10.51
C LEU A 134 -11.29 -3.70 10.15
N GLY A 135 -12.51 -3.43 9.72
CA GLY A 135 -13.04 -2.09 9.51
C GLY A 135 -14.27 -1.84 10.39
N PHE A 136 -14.41 -0.61 10.86
CA PHE A 136 -15.51 -0.18 11.73
C PHE A 136 -16.06 1.17 11.27
N LYS A 137 -17.36 1.23 10.97
CA LYS A 137 -18.07 2.47 10.70
C LYS A 137 -18.51 3.09 12.03
N VAL A 138 -17.79 4.14 12.45
CA VAL A 138 -18.05 4.83 13.74
C VAL A 138 -19.07 5.95 13.63
N LEU A 139 -19.21 6.53 12.43
CA LEU A 139 -20.26 7.48 12.06
C LEU A 139 -20.77 7.15 10.65
N PRO A 140 -21.95 7.62 10.24
CA PRO A 140 -22.46 7.37 8.88
C PRO A 140 -21.50 7.75 7.77
N VAL A 141 -20.62 8.74 8.01
CA VAL A 141 -19.64 9.27 7.06
C VAL A 141 -18.18 8.94 7.44
N LEU A 142 -17.91 8.29 8.59
CA LEU A 142 -16.56 8.02 9.08
C LEU A 142 -16.39 6.54 9.40
N SER A 143 -15.39 5.94 8.83
CA SER A 143 -14.91 4.60 9.17
C SER A 143 -13.45 4.61 9.58
N LEU A 144 -13.09 3.65 10.42
CA LEU A 144 -11.72 3.36 10.88
C LEU A 144 -11.38 1.92 10.54
N SER A 145 -10.10 1.63 10.42
CA SER A 145 -9.63 0.24 10.23
C SER A 145 -8.29 -0.01 10.91
N ALA A 146 -8.05 -1.28 11.19
CA ALA A 146 -6.77 -1.79 11.65
C ALA A 146 -6.49 -3.14 10.98
N ASN A 147 -5.25 -3.34 10.53
CA ASN A 147 -4.77 -4.59 9.97
C ASN A 147 -3.54 -5.07 10.74
N ILE A 148 -3.34 -6.37 10.77
CA ILE A 148 -2.11 -7.00 11.25
C ILE A 148 -1.55 -7.82 10.10
N ASN A 149 -0.25 -7.63 9.81
CA ASN A 149 0.45 -8.29 8.72
C ASN A 149 1.69 -9.03 9.23
N TYR A 150 1.96 -10.18 8.64
CA TYR A 150 3.24 -10.86 8.74
C TYR A 150 3.99 -10.68 7.43
N VAL A 151 5.23 -10.23 7.52
CA VAL A 151 6.13 -9.99 6.40
C VAL A 151 7.30 -10.94 6.51
N ASN A 152 7.68 -11.57 5.41
CA ASN A 152 8.87 -12.43 5.33
C ASN A 152 9.70 -12.01 4.12
N SER A 153 11.01 -11.99 4.31
CA SER A 153 11.99 -11.64 3.28
C SER A 153 13.07 -12.70 3.23
N LYS A 154 13.35 -13.22 2.03
CA LYS A 154 14.37 -14.20 1.74
C LYS A 154 15.15 -13.75 0.52
N LEU A 155 16.22 -12.98 0.74
CA LEU A 155 16.99 -12.33 -0.33
C LEU A 155 18.29 -13.03 -0.67
N ALA A 156 18.83 -13.85 0.26
CA ALA A 156 19.98 -14.72 0.04
C ALA A 156 19.84 -16.00 0.89
N PRO A 157 20.64 -17.06 0.67
CA PRO A 157 20.60 -18.29 1.47
C PRO A 157 20.67 -18.02 2.97
N GLU A 158 21.56 -17.11 3.37
CA GLU A 158 21.79 -16.72 4.78
C GLU A 158 20.97 -15.48 5.20
N LEU A 159 20.30 -14.81 4.25
CA LEU A 159 19.56 -13.58 4.51
C LEU A 159 18.05 -13.85 4.46
N LYS A 160 17.54 -14.43 5.57
CA LYS A 160 16.12 -14.75 5.77
C LYS A 160 15.64 -14.11 7.06
N GLY A 161 14.51 -13.43 7.01
CA GLY A 161 13.97 -12.80 8.18
C GLY A 161 12.48 -12.52 8.06
N GLY A 162 11.85 -12.28 9.20
CA GLY A 162 10.45 -11.94 9.26
C GLY A 162 10.18 -10.77 10.20
N ALA A 163 9.02 -10.14 10.02
CA ALA A 163 8.53 -9.04 10.84
C ALA A 163 7.00 -9.11 10.96
N VAL A 164 6.47 -8.48 12.00
CA VAL A 164 5.04 -8.23 12.15
C VAL A 164 4.81 -6.73 12.09
N SER A 165 3.78 -6.31 11.35
CA SER A 165 3.38 -4.91 11.25
C SER A 165 1.88 -4.74 11.45
N ALA A 166 1.49 -3.53 11.77
CA ALA A 166 0.11 -3.07 11.82
C ALA A 166 -0.08 -1.91 10.85
N ASP A 167 -1.27 -1.85 10.24
CA ASP A 167 -1.70 -0.70 9.47
C ASP A 167 -2.98 -0.14 10.09
N PHE A 168 -3.14 1.16 10.02
CA PHE A 168 -4.32 1.88 10.47
C PHE A 168 -4.85 2.73 9.35
N GLY A 169 -6.16 2.77 9.22
CA GLY A 169 -6.85 3.57 8.21
C GLY A 169 -8.01 4.34 8.78
N ALA A 170 -8.26 5.51 8.22
CA ALA A 170 -9.47 6.27 8.43
C ALA A 170 -9.99 6.78 7.08
N MET A 171 -11.30 6.75 6.90
CA MET A 171 -11.98 7.26 5.70
C MET A 171 -13.18 8.08 6.10
N LEU A 172 -13.22 9.31 5.61
CA LEU A 172 -14.38 10.18 5.66
C LEU A 172 -15.00 10.23 4.26
N ASP A 173 -16.23 9.77 4.12
CA ASP A 173 -16.99 9.80 2.87
C ASP A 173 -18.13 10.82 2.98
N LEU A 174 -17.99 11.95 2.28
CA LEU A 174 -18.96 13.03 2.21
C LEU A 174 -19.79 12.98 0.90
N LYS A 175 -19.83 11.83 0.23
CA LYS A 175 -20.47 11.56 -1.08
C LYS A 175 -19.77 12.23 -2.26
N PHE A 176 -19.50 13.54 -2.18
CA PHE A 176 -18.82 14.28 -3.25
C PHE A 176 -17.31 14.26 -3.11
N ILE A 177 -16.82 14.21 -1.89
CA ILE A 177 -15.39 14.21 -1.56
C ILE A 177 -15.15 13.13 -0.52
N ARG A 178 -14.13 12.35 -0.73
CA ARG A 178 -13.56 11.40 0.24
C ARG A 178 -12.24 11.93 0.75
N VAL A 179 -12.03 11.77 2.03
CA VAL A 179 -10.75 12.08 2.68
C VAL A 179 -10.27 10.81 3.37
N GLY A 180 -9.09 10.37 3.05
CA GLY A 180 -8.49 9.17 3.61
C GLY A 180 -7.15 9.46 4.28
N VAL A 181 -6.90 8.78 5.37
CA VAL A 181 -5.60 8.78 6.06
C VAL A 181 -5.22 7.34 6.31
N THR A 182 -3.97 6.99 6.04
CA THR A 182 -3.41 5.68 6.36
C THR A 182 -2.07 5.83 7.05
N ALA A 183 -1.80 4.93 7.98
CA ALA A 183 -0.50 4.75 8.62
C ALA A 183 -0.16 3.26 8.47
N SER A 184 0.84 2.94 7.66
CA SER A 184 1.09 1.58 7.19
C SER A 184 2.49 1.09 7.54
N ASN A 185 2.63 -0.25 7.64
CA ASN A 185 3.88 -0.95 7.91
C ASN A 185 4.54 -0.57 9.24
N ILE A 186 3.75 -0.17 10.25
CA ILE A 186 4.24 0.16 11.58
C ILE A 186 4.46 -1.15 12.34
N GLY A 187 5.71 -1.46 12.69
CA GLY A 187 5.94 -2.74 13.36
C GLY A 187 7.40 -3.05 13.69
N SER A 188 7.68 -4.33 13.85
CA SER A 188 9.02 -4.82 14.16
C SER A 188 9.94 -4.66 12.95
N LYS A 189 11.25 -4.67 13.21
CA LYS A 189 12.24 -4.79 12.14
C LYS A 189 12.29 -6.23 11.61
N ILE A 190 12.58 -6.40 10.32
CA ILE A 190 12.93 -7.70 9.77
C ILE A 190 14.26 -8.13 10.40
N LYS A 191 14.24 -9.24 11.12
CA LYS A 191 15.43 -9.79 11.79
C LYS A 191 16.07 -10.85 10.88
N PHE A 192 17.15 -10.50 10.23
CA PHE A 192 17.96 -11.44 9.44
C PHE A 192 19.01 -12.16 10.28
N SER A 193 19.58 -11.49 11.29
CA SER A 193 20.48 -12.03 12.30
C SER A 193 20.37 -11.21 13.57
N GLU A 194 21.13 -11.56 14.61
CA GLU A 194 21.17 -10.78 15.87
C GLU A 194 21.65 -9.34 15.64
N THR A 195 22.50 -9.11 14.63
CA THR A 195 23.09 -7.80 14.31
C THR A 195 22.51 -7.16 13.06
N SER A 196 21.74 -7.89 12.23
CA SER A 196 21.16 -7.39 10.99
C SER A 196 19.66 -7.23 11.11
N LEU A 197 19.25 -6.02 11.45
CA LEU A 197 17.85 -5.61 11.63
C LEU A 197 17.51 -4.53 10.61
N VAL A 198 16.50 -4.77 9.75
CA VAL A 198 16.03 -3.83 8.74
C VAL A 198 14.62 -3.37 9.08
N ALA A 199 14.43 -2.06 9.16
CA ALA A 199 13.11 -1.48 9.43
C ALA A 199 12.15 -1.72 8.25
N LEU A 200 10.88 -1.95 8.54
CA LEU A 200 9.82 -1.93 7.53
C LEU A 200 9.62 -0.49 7.02
N PRO A 201 9.16 -0.30 5.76
CA PRO A 201 8.92 1.02 5.18
C PRO A 201 7.64 1.64 5.75
N ALA A 202 7.67 1.96 7.04
CA ALA A 202 6.56 2.61 7.71
C ALA A 202 6.30 3.97 7.09
N ASN A 203 5.03 4.27 6.84
CA ASN A 203 4.63 5.51 6.17
C ASN A 203 3.27 6.01 6.68
N VAL A 204 3.03 7.29 6.49
CA VAL A 204 1.72 7.93 6.65
C VAL A 204 1.33 8.59 5.34
N GLN A 205 0.11 8.38 4.91
CA GLN A 205 -0.42 8.97 3.69
C GLN A 205 -1.76 9.65 3.99
N PHE A 206 -1.99 10.76 3.33
CA PHE A 206 -3.22 11.52 3.35
C PHE A 206 -3.69 11.69 1.90
N GLY A 207 -4.95 11.37 1.63
CA GLY A 207 -5.55 11.48 0.30
C GLY A 207 -6.88 12.22 0.31
N VAL A 208 -7.17 12.86 -0.80
CA VAL A 208 -8.48 13.42 -1.12
C VAL A 208 -8.90 12.90 -2.48
N GLY A 209 -10.13 12.42 -2.58
CA GLY A 209 -10.68 11.88 -3.81
C GLY A 209 -12.10 12.35 -4.08
N THR A 210 -12.46 12.40 -5.35
CA THR A 210 -13.83 12.64 -5.80
C THR A 210 -14.19 11.70 -6.92
N THR A 211 -15.47 11.35 -7.04
CA THR A 211 -16.00 10.60 -8.18
C THR A 211 -17.29 11.26 -8.61
N GLN A 212 -17.35 11.64 -9.87
CA GLN A 212 -18.54 12.28 -10.47
C GLN A 212 -19.14 11.32 -11.50
N PHE A 213 -20.41 11.04 -11.35
CA PHE A 213 -21.21 10.22 -12.27
C PHE A 213 -21.98 11.11 -13.23
N PHE A 214 -22.08 10.69 -14.48
CA PHE A 214 -22.82 11.41 -15.53
C PHE A 214 -23.33 10.45 -16.61
N GLY A 215 -24.17 11.00 -17.52
CA GLY A 215 -24.85 10.24 -18.55
C GLY A 215 -26.13 9.56 -18.04
N ALA A 216 -26.85 8.94 -18.95
CA ALA A 216 -28.08 8.21 -18.62
C ALA A 216 -27.74 7.03 -17.69
N ALA A 217 -28.50 6.90 -16.59
CA ALA A 217 -28.29 5.85 -15.58
C ALA A 217 -26.87 5.79 -14.99
N ASN A 218 -26.15 6.92 -14.94
CA ASN A 218 -24.77 6.99 -14.40
C ASN A 218 -23.78 6.06 -15.11
N THR A 219 -23.94 5.88 -16.41
CA THR A 219 -23.08 4.99 -17.20
C THR A 219 -21.62 5.43 -17.29
N HIS A 220 -21.35 6.68 -16.96
CA HIS A 220 -20.00 7.24 -16.97
C HIS A 220 -19.61 7.72 -15.58
N ALA A 221 -18.34 7.58 -15.22
CA ALA A 221 -17.78 8.18 -14.02
C ALA A 221 -16.35 8.71 -14.29
N ILE A 222 -16.04 9.84 -13.66
CA ILE A 222 -14.67 10.37 -13.57
C ILE A 222 -14.28 10.39 -12.12
N THR A 223 -13.16 9.75 -11.79
CA THR A 223 -12.54 9.76 -10.47
C THR A 223 -11.24 10.55 -10.53
N ALA A 224 -11.04 11.45 -9.58
CA ALA A 224 -9.78 12.14 -9.36
C ALA A 224 -9.34 11.96 -7.92
N ASN A 225 -8.07 11.59 -7.71
CA ASN A 225 -7.47 11.46 -6.39
C ASN A 225 -6.16 12.23 -6.34
N VAL A 226 -5.92 12.89 -5.20
CA VAL A 226 -4.64 13.50 -4.84
C VAL A 226 -4.20 12.91 -3.52
N GLN A 227 -2.93 12.56 -3.40
CA GLN A 227 -2.37 11.96 -2.21
C GLN A 227 -1.00 12.56 -1.90
N GLY A 228 -0.71 12.77 -0.62
CA GLY A 228 0.61 13.11 -0.12
C GLY A 228 0.96 12.22 1.06
N GLY A 229 2.25 12.01 1.30
CA GLY A 229 2.69 11.16 2.40
C GLY A 229 4.17 11.29 2.72
N LEU A 230 4.55 10.66 3.82
CA LEU A 230 5.92 10.58 4.31
C LEU A 230 6.25 9.13 4.64
N THR A 231 7.42 8.68 4.21
CA THR A 231 8.04 7.45 4.69
C THR A 231 8.95 7.77 5.87
N PHE A 232 8.86 6.99 6.95
CA PHE A 232 9.66 7.27 8.15
C PHE A 232 11.07 6.71 8.09
N GLN A 233 11.32 5.74 7.22
CA GLN A 233 12.61 5.06 7.15
C GLN A 233 13.72 5.98 6.63
N ASN A 234 13.40 6.81 5.64
CA ASN A 234 14.31 7.76 4.98
C ASN A 234 13.77 9.19 4.96
N THR A 235 12.68 9.46 5.66
CA THR A 235 12.01 10.78 5.73
C THR A 235 11.64 11.33 4.35
N ALA A 236 11.38 10.44 3.39
CA ALA A 236 11.08 10.82 2.03
C ALA A 236 9.63 11.27 1.87
N PHE A 237 9.41 12.35 1.13
CA PHE A 237 8.11 12.85 0.76
C PHE A 237 7.61 12.16 -0.51
N ILE A 238 6.33 11.82 -0.54
CA ILE A 238 5.65 11.25 -1.70
C ILE A 238 4.42 12.10 -1.97
N ALA A 239 4.17 12.41 -3.23
CA ALA A 239 2.92 13.02 -3.69
C ALA A 239 2.43 12.34 -4.96
N ALA A 240 1.14 12.14 -5.09
CA ALA A 240 0.57 11.49 -6.26
C ALA A 240 -0.75 12.13 -6.69
N LEU A 241 -0.99 12.09 -7.99
CA LEU A 241 -2.25 12.49 -8.64
C LEU A 241 -2.68 11.34 -9.55
N GLY A 242 -3.94 10.92 -9.43
CA GLY A 242 -4.56 9.90 -10.27
C GLY A 242 -5.89 10.36 -10.83
N LEU A 243 -6.12 10.02 -12.09
CA LEU A 243 -7.37 10.23 -12.80
C LEU A 243 -7.84 8.91 -13.41
N GLU A 244 -9.12 8.61 -13.28
CA GLU A 244 -9.75 7.44 -13.91
C GLU A 244 -11.06 7.86 -14.59
N TYR A 245 -11.26 7.39 -15.80
CA TYR A 245 -12.54 7.38 -16.49
C TYR A 245 -13.08 5.96 -16.51
N LYS A 246 -14.34 5.80 -16.14
CA LYS A 246 -15.06 4.53 -16.12
C LYS A 246 -16.29 4.61 -16.99
N TRP A 247 -16.50 3.59 -17.83
CA TRP A 247 -17.68 3.43 -18.67
C TRP A 247 -18.42 2.13 -18.33
N ASN A 248 -19.64 2.28 -17.86
CA ASN A 248 -20.61 1.19 -17.62
C ASN A 248 -20.07 0.02 -16.77
N ASP A 249 -19.15 0.29 -15.84
CA ASP A 249 -18.40 -0.70 -15.05
C ASP A 249 -17.61 -1.75 -15.86
N MET A 250 -17.60 -1.63 -17.19
CA MET A 250 -16.94 -2.58 -18.10
C MET A 250 -15.54 -2.16 -18.50
N VAL A 251 -15.34 -0.87 -18.72
CA VAL A 251 -14.05 -0.32 -19.18
C VAL A 251 -13.61 0.77 -18.21
N ARG A 252 -12.35 0.71 -17.83
CA ARG A 252 -11.67 1.75 -17.06
C ARG A 252 -10.41 2.15 -17.79
N VAL A 253 -10.15 3.44 -17.82
CA VAL A 253 -8.89 4.00 -18.34
C VAL A 253 -8.41 4.97 -17.27
N SER A 254 -7.18 4.80 -16.85
CA SER A 254 -6.58 5.64 -15.81
C SER A 254 -5.23 6.17 -16.24
N ALA A 255 -4.87 7.30 -15.65
CA ALA A 255 -3.54 7.88 -15.76
C ALA A 255 -3.18 8.56 -14.44
N GLY A 256 -1.90 8.59 -14.12
CA GLY A 256 -1.46 9.24 -12.91
C GLY A 256 0.02 9.58 -12.94
N TYR A 257 0.42 10.39 -11.97
CA TYR A 257 1.81 10.75 -11.73
C TYR A 257 2.10 10.64 -10.23
N ASN A 258 3.18 9.94 -9.92
CA ASN A 258 3.73 9.85 -8.57
C ASN A 258 5.06 10.61 -8.55
N TYR A 259 5.15 11.59 -7.67
CA TYR A 259 6.39 12.24 -7.30
C TYR A 259 7.00 11.49 -6.12
N GLY A 260 8.19 10.98 -6.30
CA GLY A 260 9.01 10.38 -5.26
C GLY A 260 10.24 11.24 -4.99
N ASP A 261 10.76 11.13 -3.80
CA ASP A 261 12.01 11.76 -3.41
C ASP A 261 13.18 10.88 -3.90
N GLU A 262 13.73 11.23 -5.07
CA GLU A 262 14.80 10.46 -5.71
C GLU A 262 16.12 10.51 -4.93
N GLU A 263 16.37 11.57 -4.17
CA GLU A 263 17.55 11.69 -3.30
C GLU A 263 17.48 10.67 -2.14
N GLU A 264 16.28 10.35 -1.70
CA GLU A 264 16.02 9.34 -0.67
C GLU A 264 15.66 7.95 -1.27
N GLY A 265 15.84 7.78 -2.58
CA GLY A 265 15.71 6.51 -3.28
C GLY A 265 14.27 6.10 -3.64
N ILE A 266 13.32 7.02 -3.64
CA ILE A 266 11.95 6.80 -4.10
C ILE A 266 11.79 7.42 -5.50
N PRO A 267 11.63 6.62 -6.55
CA PRO A 267 11.54 7.14 -7.92
C PRO A 267 10.20 7.82 -8.19
N SER A 268 10.25 8.88 -9.00
CA SER A 268 9.07 9.43 -9.64
C SER A 268 8.67 8.59 -10.86
N TYR A 269 7.37 8.44 -11.11
CA TYR A 269 6.89 7.71 -12.28
C TYR A 269 5.52 8.19 -12.75
N SER A 270 5.22 7.94 -14.03
CA SER A 270 3.88 8.07 -14.61
C SER A 270 3.25 6.68 -14.74
N SER A 271 1.95 6.60 -14.58
CA SER A 271 1.17 5.37 -14.75
C SER A 271 0.07 5.55 -15.78
N VAL A 272 -0.29 4.46 -16.45
CA VAL A 272 -1.47 4.33 -17.31
C VAL A 272 -2.11 2.98 -17.01
N GLY A 273 -3.41 2.90 -17.04
CA GLY A 273 -4.15 1.69 -16.76
C GLY A 273 -5.44 1.59 -17.57
#